data_6c168320ac262f035e6412967b2e45f9
#
_entry.id   6c168320ac262f035e6412967b2e45f9
#
_cell.length_a   1.000
_cell.length_b   1.000
_cell.length_c   1.000
_cell.angle_alpha   90.00
_cell.angle_beta   90.00
_cell.angle_gamma   90.00
#
_symmetry.space_group_name_H-M   'P 1'
#
loop_
_entity.id
_entity.type
_entity.pdbx_description
1 polymer ?
#
loop_
_entity_poly.entity_id
_entity_poly.type
_entity_poly.pdbx_seq_one_letter_code
_entity_poly.pdbx_strand_id
1 'polypeptide(L)'
;MKRILLIVLLLTLLYPQATDAQKTKTDSLLLVIEQHDRTRLISAANQLMAFYYKEETSDEPLRFNHHTPSDSIRMYTWYWTSEHYLTHHKYQQSICYSLFALPLCRKSKNQQLLSDCLSVAAIAHFRLGAYEESIKYAIQTLQIDRRLGDKSRISSSLNTIAGIYLAARLPQKAQNYITEALKISREIKDTARIAIQSGMAAEILHAIGNEASNKKALEYARTAYELDMQRGRPDRAAIRLSQLSDALIALGRYNEACMALQVALSELEKVGNRQSLAICHKQLGLIARLTGKPKEAKWQYEKAVDLFTAIGDIRGESKAQHELYLLLKEQNPQQAAIHLQRYSTLKDSLYTRETANRLAANDAEYRAQQLLAESAKERSQHLIHIIVFTLFMVILIATTTFVLLRKRKHKGEDYVAITNHQEQTVDGETQETDEKFAQTLRYEIEQRLTEGMINLEELASAMYMSRGQLNRRVKALTGLTTSSYILSLRLDMACKLLLQFPDKPINEVAQQCGFDNFSYFNRLFKREKGVTPSEYKGSC
;
A
#
# COMPACT_ATOMS: atom_id res chain seq x y z
N MET A 1 2.39 38.72 -37.05
CA MET A 1 1.82 38.82 -35.70
C MET A 1 0.32 38.52 -35.64
N LYS A 2 -0.59 39.20 -36.37
CA LYS A 2 -2.04 38.93 -36.31
C LYS A 2 -2.45 37.46 -36.62
N ARG A 3 -1.79 36.74 -37.54
CA ARG A 3 -2.11 35.34 -37.86
C ARG A 3 -1.62 34.34 -36.80
N ILE A 4 -0.54 34.66 -36.09
CA ILE A 4 -0.05 33.82 -34.98
C ILE A 4 -0.95 33.94 -33.74
N LEU A 5 -1.41 35.16 -33.49
CA LEU A 5 -2.39 35.45 -32.42
C LEU A 5 -3.72 34.71 -32.67
N LEU A 6 -4.16 34.62 -33.95
CA LEU A 6 -5.39 33.92 -34.34
C LEU A 6 -5.27 32.39 -34.16
N ILE A 7 -4.08 31.83 -34.43
CA ILE A 7 -3.82 30.39 -34.23
C ILE A 7 -3.75 30.04 -32.73
N VAL A 8 -3.13 30.92 -31.93
CA VAL A 8 -3.12 30.74 -30.45
C VAL A 8 -4.53 30.90 -29.90
N LEU A 9 -5.32 31.83 -30.40
CA LEU A 9 -6.73 31.99 -29.99
C LEU A 9 -7.60 30.82 -30.43
N LEU A 10 -7.38 30.23 -31.61
CA LEU A 10 -8.07 29.04 -32.09
C LEU A 10 -7.68 27.78 -31.29
N LEU A 11 -6.41 27.67 -30.87
CA LEU A 11 -5.94 26.57 -30.01
C LEU A 11 -6.48 26.68 -28.58
N THR A 12 -6.72 27.89 -28.06
CA THR A 12 -7.38 28.10 -26.75
C THR A 12 -8.89 27.84 -26.81
N LEU A 13 -9.52 28.01 -27.97
CA LEU A 13 -10.94 27.72 -28.20
C LEU A 13 -11.24 26.22 -28.43
N LEU A 14 -10.22 25.43 -28.78
CA LEU A 14 -10.33 23.95 -28.93
C LEU A 14 -10.18 23.18 -27.61
N TYR A 15 -9.78 23.83 -26.51
CA TYR A 15 -9.87 23.27 -25.18
C TYR A 15 -11.24 23.64 -24.59
N PRO A 16 -12.16 22.71 -24.42
CA PRO A 16 -13.41 22.99 -23.74
C PRO A 16 -13.10 23.40 -22.30
N GLN A 17 -13.20 24.68 -22.02
CA GLN A 17 -13.18 25.17 -20.65
C GLN A 17 -14.43 24.65 -19.96
N ALA A 18 -14.26 23.96 -18.81
CA ALA A 18 -15.39 23.65 -17.94
C ALA A 18 -16.15 24.97 -17.67
N THR A 19 -17.46 24.97 -17.87
CA THR A 19 -18.29 26.16 -17.60
C THR A 19 -18.12 26.56 -16.13
N ASP A 20 -18.20 27.84 -15.80
CA ASP A 20 -18.04 28.34 -14.42
C ASP A 20 -19.00 27.63 -13.42
N ALA A 21 -20.19 27.24 -13.88
CA ALA A 21 -21.15 26.46 -13.11
C ALA A 21 -20.67 25.03 -12.80
N GLN A 22 -19.87 24.42 -13.68
CA GLN A 22 -19.26 23.11 -13.46
C GLN A 22 -18.09 23.20 -12.48
N LYS A 23 -17.31 24.25 -12.56
CA LYS A 23 -16.18 24.53 -11.68
C LYS A 23 -16.62 24.76 -10.24
N THR A 24 -17.66 25.58 -10.04
CA THR A 24 -18.25 25.85 -8.71
C THR A 24 -18.87 24.61 -8.06
N LYS A 25 -19.50 23.71 -8.84
CA LYS A 25 -20.06 22.45 -8.33
C LYS A 25 -18.95 21.48 -7.92
N THR A 26 -17.89 21.41 -8.69
CA THR A 26 -16.70 20.58 -8.38
C THR A 26 -16.00 21.11 -7.12
N ASP A 27 -15.82 22.42 -7.01
CA ASP A 27 -15.18 23.04 -5.86
C ASP A 27 -16.01 22.86 -4.58
N SER A 28 -17.35 22.90 -4.65
CA SER A 28 -18.22 22.63 -3.50
C SER A 28 -18.17 21.17 -3.05
N LEU A 29 -18.07 20.20 -3.98
CA LEU A 29 -17.92 18.79 -3.68
C LEU A 29 -16.53 18.47 -3.10
N LEU A 30 -15.49 19.15 -3.57
CA LEU A 30 -14.14 19.08 -3.00
C LEU A 30 -14.10 19.62 -1.58
N LEU A 31 -14.77 20.73 -1.31
CA LEU A 31 -14.86 21.31 0.02
C LEU A 31 -15.51 20.33 1.01
N VAL A 32 -16.54 19.59 0.60
CA VAL A 32 -17.17 18.51 1.40
C VAL A 32 -16.19 17.38 1.65
N ILE A 33 -15.35 17.04 0.67
CA ILE A 33 -14.30 16.01 0.79
C ILE A 33 -13.21 16.45 1.77
N GLU A 34 -12.82 17.71 1.75
CA GLU A 34 -11.81 18.29 2.64
C GLU A 34 -12.31 18.45 4.09
N GLN A 35 -13.61 18.67 4.30
CA GLN A 35 -14.21 18.85 5.62
C GLN A 35 -14.43 17.55 6.42
N HIS A 36 -14.09 16.38 5.90
CA HIS A 36 -14.16 15.06 6.56
C HIS A 36 -15.55 14.68 7.12
N ASP A 37 -16.62 15.25 6.59
CA ASP A 37 -17.99 14.83 6.94
C ASP A 37 -18.34 13.51 6.22
N ARG A 38 -18.16 12.40 6.95
CA ARG A 38 -18.34 11.02 6.43
C ARG A 38 -19.71 10.76 5.81
N THR A 39 -20.76 11.39 6.30
CA THR A 39 -22.12 11.18 5.81
C THR A 39 -22.35 11.84 4.46
N ARG A 40 -21.72 12.96 4.20
CA ARG A 40 -21.79 13.69 2.93
C ARG A 40 -20.75 13.24 1.91
N LEU A 41 -19.62 12.69 2.38
CA LEU A 41 -18.49 12.27 1.56
C LEU A 41 -18.86 11.21 0.52
N ILE A 42 -19.60 10.17 0.91
CA ILE A 42 -20.03 9.10 0.00
C ILE A 42 -20.95 9.67 -1.07
N SER A 43 -21.89 10.53 -0.67
CA SER A 43 -22.79 11.21 -1.61
C SER A 43 -22.01 12.17 -2.52
N ALA A 44 -21.05 12.92 -2.00
CA ALA A 44 -20.21 13.82 -2.77
C ALA A 44 -19.29 13.07 -3.74
N ALA A 45 -18.68 11.96 -3.32
CA ALA A 45 -17.87 11.10 -4.16
C ALA A 45 -18.70 10.46 -5.28
N ASN A 46 -19.91 9.96 -4.95
CA ASN A 46 -20.84 9.39 -5.95
C ASN A 46 -21.34 10.47 -6.93
N GLN A 47 -21.61 11.69 -6.47
CA GLN A 47 -21.98 12.81 -7.35
C GLN A 47 -20.80 13.29 -8.21
N LEU A 48 -19.58 13.34 -7.67
CA LEU A 48 -18.38 13.59 -8.44
C LEU A 48 -18.16 12.51 -9.50
N MET A 49 -18.40 11.24 -9.13
CA MET A 49 -18.32 10.12 -10.04
C MET A 49 -19.39 10.20 -11.13
N ALA A 50 -20.65 10.42 -10.79
CA ALA A 50 -21.73 10.61 -11.76
C ALA A 50 -21.51 11.81 -12.68
N PHE A 51 -20.85 12.86 -12.18
CA PHE A 51 -20.52 14.06 -12.94
C PHE A 51 -19.39 13.84 -13.96
N TYR A 52 -18.36 13.05 -13.58
CA TYR A 52 -17.21 12.78 -14.45
C TYR A 52 -17.37 11.50 -15.28
N TYR A 53 -18.31 10.62 -14.90
CA TYR A 53 -18.60 9.38 -15.59
C TYR A 53 -20.07 9.33 -15.93
N LYS A 54 -20.40 9.43 -17.19
CA LYS A 54 -21.76 9.05 -17.65
C LYS A 54 -21.98 7.60 -17.25
N GLU A 55 -23.12 7.37 -16.59
CA GLU A 55 -23.57 6.06 -16.12
C GLU A 55 -23.26 4.98 -17.16
N GLU A 56 -22.23 4.20 -16.94
CA GLU A 56 -22.12 2.88 -17.50
C GLU A 56 -22.32 1.88 -16.36
N THR A 57 -23.42 1.16 -16.45
CA THR A 57 -23.82 0.07 -15.57
C THR A 57 -22.96 -1.18 -15.74
N SER A 58 -21.69 -1.06 -16.07
CA SER A 58 -20.76 -2.17 -16.23
C SER A 58 -19.90 -2.34 -14.98
N ASP A 59 -19.68 -3.59 -14.57
CA ASP A 59 -18.76 -3.99 -13.51
C ASP A 59 -17.28 -3.67 -13.85
N GLU A 60 -17.02 -2.95 -14.94
CA GLU A 60 -15.69 -2.54 -15.34
C GLU A 60 -15.20 -1.32 -14.53
N PRO A 61 -13.91 -1.28 -14.20
CA PRO A 61 -13.32 -0.14 -13.50
C PRO A 61 -13.46 1.13 -14.36
N LEU A 62 -14.00 2.17 -13.73
CA LEU A 62 -14.27 3.46 -14.34
C LEU A 62 -13.04 4.03 -15.05
N ARG A 63 -13.11 4.18 -16.37
CA ARG A 63 -12.10 4.88 -17.17
C ARG A 63 -12.41 6.37 -17.15
N PHE A 64 -11.44 7.20 -16.74
CA PHE A 64 -11.56 8.65 -16.83
C PHE A 64 -11.57 9.09 -18.30
N ASN A 65 -12.66 9.70 -18.78
CA ASN A 65 -12.69 10.32 -20.10
C ASN A 65 -11.74 11.56 -20.16
N HIS A 66 -11.34 11.95 -21.35
CA HIS A 66 -10.27 12.89 -21.68
C HIS A 66 -10.27 14.28 -21.00
N HIS A 67 -11.30 14.64 -20.23
CA HIS A 67 -11.30 15.81 -19.35
C HIS A 67 -10.98 15.40 -17.90
N THR A 68 -9.74 14.97 -17.67
CA THR A 68 -9.31 14.45 -16.39
C THR A 68 -9.32 15.54 -15.31
N PRO A 69 -10.04 15.33 -14.20
CA PRO A 69 -9.93 16.16 -13.01
C PRO A 69 -8.50 16.16 -12.49
N SER A 70 -8.14 17.14 -11.67
CA SER A 70 -6.81 17.21 -11.07
C SER A 70 -6.43 15.90 -10.37
N ASP A 71 -5.14 15.60 -10.28
CA ASP A 71 -4.65 14.39 -9.60
C ASP A 71 -5.20 14.29 -8.17
N SER A 72 -5.39 15.42 -7.49
CA SER A 72 -5.98 15.48 -6.15
C SER A 72 -7.43 14.97 -6.14
N ILE A 73 -8.27 15.41 -7.07
CA ILE A 73 -9.67 14.97 -7.16
C ILE A 73 -9.72 13.46 -7.40
N ARG A 74 -8.96 12.96 -8.37
CA ARG A 74 -8.91 11.51 -8.69
C ARG A 74 -8.50 10.68 -7.49
N MET A 75 -7.47 11.12 -6.78
CA MET A 75 -6.91 10.45 -5.61
C MET A 75 -7.95 10.26 -4.50
N TYR A 76 -8.65 11.34 -4.11
CA TYR A 76 -9.69 11.27 -3.09
C TYR A 76 -10.93 10.50 -3.56
N THR A 77 -11.37 10.70 -4.81
CA THR A 77 -12.52 9.97 -5.37
C THR A 77 -12.27 8.46 -5.36
N TRP A 78 -11.11 8.01 -5.79
CA TRP A 78 -10.78 6.57 -5.78
C TRP A 78 -10.69 6.00 -4.36
N TYR A 79 -10.12 6.74 -3.42
CA TYR A 79 -10.10 6.33 -2.02
C TYR A 79 -11.52 6.14 -1.46
N TRP A 80 -12.38 7.15 -1.59
CA TRP A 80 -13.75 7.06 -1.07
C TRP A 80 -14.59 5.98 -1.79
N THR A 81 -14.37 5.81 -3.07
CA THR A 81 -14.99 4.72 -3.83
C THR A 81 -14.55 3.36 -3.30
N SER A 82 -13.27 3.21 -2.98
CA SER A 82 -12.75 1.96 -2.40
C SER A 82 -13.35 1.67 -1.02
N GLU A 83 -13.51 2.67 -0.15
CA GLU A 83 -14.21 2.52 1.14
C GLU A 83 -15.69 2.18 0.98
N HIS A 84 -16.35 2.83 0.03
CA HIS A 84 -17.76 2.52 -0.27
C HIS A 84 -17.92 1.06 -0.68
N TYR A 85 -17.10 0.56 -1.59
CA TYR A 85 -17.15 -0.85 -1.99
C TYR A 85 -16.77 -1.80 -0.85
N LEU A 86 -15.84 -1.42 0.02
CA LEU A 86 -15.50 -2.20 1.21
C LEU A 86 -16.70 -2.37 2.14
N THR A 87 -17.42 -1.28 2.43
CA THR A 87 -18.61 -1.29 3.31
C THR A 87 -19.80 -2.05 2.71
N HIS A 88 -19.89 -2.11 1.37
CA HIS A 88 -20.91 -2.88 0.64
C HIS A 88 -20.48 -4.30 0.28
N HIS A 89 -19.39 -4.81 0.90
CA HIS A 89 -18.88 -6.17 0.70
C HIS A 89 -18.41 -6.49 -0.74
N LYS A 90 -18.23 -5.50 -1.59
CA LYS A 90 -17.67 -5.61 -2.94
C LYS A 90 -16.15 -5.51 -2.92
N TYR A 91 -15.50 -6.52 -2.33
CA TYR A 91 -14.08 -6.46 -1.98
C TYR A 91 -13.14 -6.34 -3.19
N GLN A 92 -13.47 -6.94 -4.33
CA GLN A 92 -12.66 -6.87 -5.56
C GLN A 92 -12.59 -5.43 -6.09
N GLN A 93 -13.75 -4.77 -6.18
CA GLN A 93 -13.82 -3.36 -6.60
C GLN A 93 -13.08 -2.47 -5.59
N SER A 94 -13.25 -2.73 -4.29
CA SER A 94 -12.50 -2.01 -3.25
C SER A 94 -10.99 -2.12 -3.44
N ILE A 95 -10.45 -3.30 -3.76
CA ILE A 95 -9.03 -3.50 -4.07
C ILE A 95 -8.63 -2.66 -5.28
N CYS A 96 -9.35 -2.77 -6.40
CA CYS A 96 -9.02 -2.03 -7.62
C CYS A 96 -8.92 -0.52 -7.36
N TYR A 97 -9.93 0.07 -6.73
CA TYR A 97 -9.97 1.52 -6.49
C TYR A 97 -8.94 1.99 -5.47
N SER A 98 -8.68 1.22 -4.41
CA SER A 98 -7.60 1.55 -3.48
C SER A 98 -6.23 1.55 -4.17
N LEU A 99 -5.96 0.56 -5.03
CA LEU A 99 -4.71 0.47 -5.78
C LEU A 99 -4.56 1.57 -6.84
N PHE A 100 -5.65 2.04 -7.46
CA PHE A 100 -5.61 3.20 -8.36
C PHE A 100 -5.19 4.49 -7.66
N ALA A 101 -5.60 4.67 -6.40
CA ALA A 101 -5.23 5.86 -5.63
C ALA A 101 -3.74 5.88 -5.24
N LEU A 102 -3.09 4.73 -5.05
CA LEU A 102 -1.72 4.65 -4.51
C LEU A 102 -0.66 5.44 -5.31
N PRO A 103 -0.58 5.36 -6.66
CA PRO A 103 0.41 6.12 -7.41
C PRO A 103 0.24 7.63 -7.25
N LEU A 104 -1.01 8.11 -7.18
CA LEU A 104 -1.31 9.52 -7.01
C LEU A 104 -0.96 10.00 -5.59
N CYS A 105 -1.28 9.19 -4.56
CA CYS A 105 -0.88 9.47 -3.19
C CYS A 105 0.64 9.56 -3.03
N ARG A 106 1.39 8.67 -3.69
CA ARG A 106 2.86 8.71 -3.70
C ARG A 106 3.39 9.98 -4.38
N LYS A 107 2.82 10.34 -5.54
CA LYS A 107 3.21 11.54 -6.30
C LYS A 107 2.92 12.83 -5.54
N SER A 108 1.75 12.93 -4.91
CA SER A 108 1.33 14.09 -4.12
C SER A 108 2.03 14.20 -2.77
N LYS A 109 2.82 13.18 -2.35
CA LYS A 109 3.43 13.05 -1.03
C LYS A 109 2.41 13.06 0.13
N ASN A 110 1.14 12.81 -0.13
CA ASN A 110 0.10 12.69 0.89
C ASN A 110 0.23 11.34 1.61
N GLN A 111 1.06 11.30 2.65
CA GLN A 111 1.36 10.07 3.39
C GLN A 111 0.15 9.53 4.16
N GLN A 112 -0.72 10.42 4.64
CA GLN A 112 -1.92 10.01 5.39
C GLN A 112 -2.90 9.25 4.47
N LEU A 113 -3.24 9.83 3.31
CA LEU A 113 -4.14 9.19 2.37
C LEU A 113 -3.51 7.92 1.75
N LEU A 114 -2.20 7.91 1.56
CA LEU A 114 -1.47 6.70 1.14
C LEU A 114 -1.66 5.56 2.15
N SER A 115 -1.54 5.86 3.45
CA SER A 115 -1.78 4.90 4.53
C SER A 115 -3.23 4.42 4.54
N ASP A 116 -4.20 5.33 4.35
CA ASP A 116 -5.62 5.00 4.31
C ASP A 116 -5.95 4.06 3.14
N CYS A 117 -5.46 4.34 1.94
CA CYS A 117 -5.63 3.47 0.76
C CYS A 117 -5.03 2.07 0.98
N LEU A 118 -3.82 2.00 1.55
CA LEU A 118 -3.18 0.72 1.88
C LEU A 118 -3.97 -0.07 2.94
N SER A 119 -4.55 0.63 3.93
CA SER A 119 -5.40 0.02 4.95
C SER A 119 -6.67 -0.58 4.35
N VAL A 120 -7.33 0.15 3.43
CA VAL A 120 -8.51 -0.37 2.71
C VAL A 120 -8.14 -1.61 1.87
N ALA A 121 -7.03 -1.56 1.13
CA ALA A 121 -6.54 -2.71 0.38
C ALA A 121 -6.28 -3.91 1.31
N ALA A 122 -5.60 -3.70 2.45
CA ALA A 122 -5.33 -4.75 3.42
C ALA A 122 -6.61 -5.40 3.95
N ILE A 123 -7.61 -4.59 4.32
CA ILE A 123 -8.89 -5.11 4.83
C ILE A 123 -9.67 -5.84 3.74
N ALA A 124 -9.70 -5.34 2.51
CA ALA A 124 -10.39 -5.99 1.40
C ALA A 124 -9.77 -7.37 1.06
N HIS A 125 -8.44 -7.45 0.99
CA HIS A 125 -7.73 -8.74 0.85
C HIS A 125 -8.00 -9.68 2.03
N PHE A 126 -8.02 -9.17 3.25
CA PHE A 126 -8.38 -9.95 4.43
C PHE A 126 -9.78 -10.55 4.32
N ARG A 127 -10.76 -9.78 3.88
CA ARG A 127 -12.14 -10.24 3.69
C ARG A 127 -12.28 -11.32 2.62
N LEU A 128 -11.40 -11.31 1.62
CA LEU A 128 -11.32 -12.36 0.60
C LEU A 128 -10.48 -13.57 1.05
N GLY A 129 -9.86 -13.54 2.23
CA GLY A 129 -9.00 -14.63 2.72
C GLY A 129 -7.59 -14.64 2.10
N ALA A 130 -7.22 -13.62 1.34
CA ALA A 130 -5.89 -13.41 0.77
C ALA A 130 -4.97 -12.82 1.84
N TYR A 131 -4.60 -13.64 2.84
CA TYR A 131 -3.90 -13.18 4.04
C TYR A 131 -2.48 -12.68 3.76
N GLU A 132 -1.81 -13.22 2.77
CA GLU A 132 -0.43 -12.85 2.41
C GLU A 132 -0.38 -11.42 1.87
N GLU A 133 -1.24 -11.11 0.90
CA GLU A 133 -1.38 -9.77 0.33
C GLU A 133 -1.89 -8.78 1.38
N SER A 134 -2.86 -9.20 2.19
CA SER A 134 -3.37 -8.40 3.30
C SER A 134 -2.28 -7.99 4.28
N ILE A 135 -1.41 -8.92 4.70
CA ILE A 135 -0.28 -8.63 5.58
C ILE A 135 0.70 -7.66 4.92
N LYS A 136 1.01 -7.86 3.65
CA LYS A 136 1.90 -6.97 2.87
C LYS A 136 1.43 -5.51 2.91
N TYR A 137 0.15 -5.26 2.64
CA TYR A 137 -0.42 -3.91 2.66
C TYR A 137 -0.53 -3.36 4.10
N ALA A 138 -0.94 -4.19 5.07
CA ALA A 138 -1.06 -3.76 6.47
C ALA A 138 0.30 -3.38 7.09
N ILE A 139 1.39 -4.06 6.74
CA ILE A 139 2.74 -3.70 7.18
C ILE A 139 3.18 -2.37 6.56
N GLN A 140 2.88 -2.12 5.27
CA GLN A 140 3.17 -0.83 4.64
C GLN A 140 2.38 0.31 5.32
N THR A 141 1.10 0.09 5.64
CA THR A 141 0.28 1.02 6.43
C THR A 141 0.96 1.36 7.75
N LEU A 142 1.35 0.34 8.54
CA LEU A 142 2.02 0.53 9.82
C LEU A 142 3.34 1.31 9.70
N GLN A 143 4.13 1.05 8.67
CA GLN A 143 5.38 1.77 8.42
C GLN A 143 5.15 3.26 8.16
N ILE A 144 4.06 3.60 7.44
CA ILE A 144 3.69 4.99 7.19
C ILE A 144 3.16 5.64 8.47
N ASP A 145 2.25 4.98 9.19
CA ASP A 145 1.67 5.49 10.42
C ASP A 145 2.75 5.75 11.50
N ARG A 146 3.78 4.88 11.57
CA ARG A 146 4.95 5.11 12.44
C ARG A 146 5.76 6.35 12.02
N ARG A 147 5.90 6.61 10.72
CA ARG A 147 6.57 7.83 10.22
C ARG A 147 5.77 9.10 10.48
N LEU A 148 4.44 8.99 10.42
CA LEU A 148 3.52 10.08 10.79
C LEU A 148 3.52 10.37 12.30
N GLY A 149 3.93 9.41 13.13
CA GLY A 149 3.96 9.54 14.59
C GLY A 149 2.59 9.50 15.27
N ASP A 150 1.52 9.19 14.54
CA ASP A 150 0.16 9.14 15.08
C ASP A 150 -0.06 7.82 15.83
N LYS A 151 0.03 7.87 17.15
CA LYS A 151 -0.16 6.71 18.05
C LYS A 151 -1.52 6.03 17.86
N SER A 152 -2.57 6.78 17.56
CA SER A 152 -3.92 6.24 17.33
C SER A 152 -3.95 5.37 16.06
N ARG A 153 -3.36 5.85 14.97
CA ARG A 153 -3.23 5.11 13.71
C ARG A 153 -2.34 3.89 13.88
N ILE A 154 -1.16 4.05 14.50
CA ILE A 154 -0.23 2.95 14.78
C ILE A 154 -0.93 1.82 15.53
N SER A 155 -1.66 2.15 16.60
CA SER A 155 -2.41 1.16 17.39
C SER A 155 -3.49 0.44 16.56
N SER A 156 -4.19 1.16 15.67
CA SER A 156 -5.18 0.56 14.77
C SER A 156 -4.56 -0.38 13.75
N SER A 157 -3.45 0.01 13.14
CA SER A 157 -2.71 -0.80 12.16
C SER A 157 -2.16 -2.07 12.79
N LEU A 158 -1.60 -1.98 14.00
CA LEU A 158 -1.13 -3.14 14.77
C LEU A 158 -2.28 -4.12 15.09
N ASN A 159 -3.45 -3.60 15.50
CA ASN A 159 -4.64 -4.43 15.73
C ASN A 159 -5.11 -5.14 14.46
N THR A 160 -5.10 -4.45 13.32
CA THR A 160 -5.45 -5.05 12.00
C THR A 160 -4.49 -6.18 11.65
N ILE A 161 -3.18 -5.98 11.80
CA ILE A 161 -2.16 -7.01 11.55
C ILE A 161 -2.36 -8.22 12.49
N ALA A 162 -2.64 -7.97 13.77
CA ALA A 162 -2.93 -9.04 14.73
C ALA A 162 -4.14 -9.88 14.30
N GLY A 163 -5.24 -9.22 13.87
CA GLY A 163 -6.42 -9.91 13.35
C GLY A 163 -6.14 -10.76 12.11
N ILE A 164 -5.32 -10.26 11.17
CA ILE A 164 -4.93 -11.01 9.97
C ILE A 164 -4.11 -12.25 10.35
N TYR A 165 -3.11 -12.12 11.24
CA TYR A 165 -2.31 -13.26 11.70
C TYR A 165 -3.14 -14.31 12.46
N LEU A 166 -4.11 -13.85 13.28
CA LEU A 166 -5.03 -14.78 13.96
C LEU A 166 -5.87 -15.57 12.95
N ALA A 167 -6.45 -14.89 11.96
CA ALA A 167 -7.23 -15.54 10.91
C ALA A 167 -6.38 -16.48 10.04
N ALA A 168 -5.12 -16.14 9.81
CA ALA A 168 -4.13 -16.98 9.13
C ALA A 168 -3.63 -18.16 10.00
N ARG A 169 -4.20 -18.37 11.20
CA ARG A 169 -3.83 -19.42 12.17
C ARG A 169 -2.38 -19.32 12.68
N LEU A 170 -1.89 -18.10 12.83
CA LEU A 170 -0.56 -17.78 13.36
C LEU A 170 -0.67 -16.96 14.67
N PRO A 171 -1.30 -17.51 15.74
CA PRO A 171 -1.63 -16.74 16.94
C PRO A 171 -0.40 -16.23 17.70
N GLN A 172 0.74 -16.91 17.63
CA GLN A 172 1.99 -16.45 18.26
C GLN A 172 2.49 -15.15 17.61
N LYS A 173 2.40 -15.01 16.27
CA LYS A 173 2.72 -13.77 15.58
C LYS A 173 1.71 -12.68 15.92
N ALA A 174 0.41 -13.01 15.95
CA ALA A 174 -0.65 -12.09 16.32
C ALA A 174 -0.44 -11.49 17.73
N GLN A 175 0.05 -12.31 18.69
CA GLN A 175 0.28 -11.89 20.06
C GLN A 175 1.26 -10.71 20.18
N ASN A 176 2.34 -10.70 19.40
CA ASN A 176 3.32 -9.63 19.46
C ASN A 176 2.69 -8.29 19.05
N TYR A 177 1.91 -8.30 17.95
CA TYR A 177 1.27 -7.10 17.43
C TYR A 177 0.17 -6.56 18.36
N ILE A 178 -0.67 -7.45 18.92
CA ILE A 178 -1.72 -7.00 19.82
C ILE A 178 -1.18 -6.48 21.14
N THR A 179 -0.07 -7.02 21.63
CA THR A 179 0.60 -6.54 22.84
C THR A 179 1.13 -5.11 22.65
N GLU A 180 1.76 -4.83 21.52
CA GLU A 180 2.22 -3.47 21.16
C GLU A 180 1.03 -2.52 20.99
N ALA A 181 -0.04 -2.94 20.30
CA ALA A 181 -1.26 -2.15 20.14
C ALA A 181 -1.88 -1.74 21.48
N LEU A 182 -2.03 -2.69 22.41
CA LEU A 182 -2.55 -2.44 23.75
C LEU A 182 -1.68 -1.48 24.56
N LYS A 183 -0.34 -1.62 24.48
CA LYS A 183 0.58 -0.70 25.13
C LYS A 183 0.33 0.73 24.67
N ILE A 184 0.27 0.96 23.36
CA ILE A 184 0.05 2.29 22.78
C ILE A 184 -1.34 2.83 23.17
N SER A 185 -2.39 2.02 23.10
CA SER A 185 -3.76 2.46 23.45
C SER A 185 -3.87 2.83 24.93
N ARG A 186 -3.14 2.16 25.82
CA ARG A 186 -3.05 2.54 27.24
C ARG A 186 -2.30 3.87 27.43
N GLU A 187 -1.21 4.09 26.70
CA GLU A 187 -0.46 5.35 26.72
C GLU A 187 -1.33 6.54 26.31
N ILE A 188 -2.16 6.39 25.26
CA ILE A 188 -3.09 7.45 24.80
C ILE A 188 -4.43 7.47 25.57
N LYS A 189 -4.62 6.55 26.52
CA LYS A 189 -5.84 6.41 27.35
C LYS A 189 -7.14 6.23 26.53
N ASP A 190 -7.05 5.59 25.35
CA ASP A 190 -8.22 5.32 24.51
C ASP A 190 -8.94 4.06 25.00
N THR A 191 -9.93 4.25 25.86
CA THR A 191 -10.71 3.15 26.46
C THR A 191 -11.46 2.31 25.42
N ALA A 192 -11.88 2.93 24.30
CA ALA A 192 -12.56 2.23 23.22
C ALA A 192 -11.62 1.22 22.53
N ARG A 193 -10.41 1.66 22.19
CA ARG A 193 -9.39 0.78 21.60
C ARG A 193 -8.92 -0.27 22.59
N ILE A 194 -8.71 0.08 23.86
CA ILE A 194 -8.32 -0.89 24.89
C ILE A 194 -9.35 -2.01 24.97
N ALA A 195 -10.66 -1.71 24.99
CA ALA A 195 -11.70 -2.72 25.02
C ALA A 195 -11.68 -3.65 23.79
N ILE A 196 -11.55 -3.07 22.58
CA ILE A 196 -11.49 -3.85 21.31
C ILE A 196 -10.25 -4.74 21.30
N GLN A 197 -9.10 -4.18 21.64
CA GLN A 197 -7.82 -4.88 21.59
C GLN A 197 -7.68 -5.92 22.69
N SER A 198 -8.26 -5.68 23.87
CA SER A 198 -8.34 -6.70 24.92
C SER A 198 -9.19 -7.89 24.49
N GLY A 199 -10.32 -7.67 23.83
CA GLY A 199 -11.10 -8.75 23.24
C GLY A 199 -10.30 -9.55 22.18
N MET A 200 -9.58 -8.86 21.30
CA MET A 200 -8.70 -9.51 20.31
C MET A 200 -7.55 -10.28 21.00
N ALA A 201 -6.97 -9.73 22.07
CA ALA A 201 -5.92 -10.42 22.84
C ALA A 201 -6.46 -11.69 23.51
N ALA A 202 -7.69 -11.66 24.01
CA ALA A 202 -8.35 -12.83 24.58
C ALA A 202 -8.51 -13.96 23.52
N GLU A 203 -8.99 -13.62 22.32
CA GLU A 203 -9.12 -14.57 21.20
C GLU A 203 -7.76 -15.16 20.78
N ILE A 204 -6.74 -14.33 20.67
CA ILE A 204 -5.39 -14.74 20.30
C ILE A 204 -4.81 -15.71 21.35
N LEU A 205 -4.92 -15.37 22.63
CA LEU A 205 -4.41 -16.17 23.74
C LEU A 205 -5.17 -17.49 23.87
N HIS A 206 -6.49 -17.48 23.66
CA HIS A 206 -7.29 -18.69 23.59
C HIS A 206 -6.85 -19.58 22.41
N ALA A 207 -6.56 -19.00 21.24
CA ALA A 207 -6.08 -19.73 20.08
C ALA A 207 -4.67 -20.34 20.28
N ILE A 208 -3.83 -19.80 21.18
CA ILE A 208 -2.56 -20.41 21.60
C ILE A 208 -2.80 -21.69 22.42
N GLY A 209 -3.86 -21.72 23.24
CA GLY A 209 -4.47 -22.94 23.79
C GLY A 209 -3.82 -23.55 25.01
N ASN A 210 -2.70 -23.03 25.55
CA ASN A 210 -2.14 -23.53 26.80
C ASN A 210 -2.83 -22.88 28.04
N GLU A 211 -2.71 -23.51 29.19
CA GLU A 211 -3.37 -23.06 30.42
C GLU A 211 -3.00 -21.63 30.83
N ALA A 212 -1.72 -21.28 30.75
CA ALA A 212 -1.25 -19.94 31.09
C ALA A 212 -1.83 -18.87 30.15
N SER A 213 -1.94 -19.19 28.86
CA SER A 213 -2.58 -18.31 27.87
C SER A 213 -4.07 -18.18 28.12
N ASN A 214 -4.78 -19.26 28.46
CA ASN A 214 -6.21 -19.19 28.76
C ASN A 214 -6.50 -18.38 30.05
N LYS A 215 -5.64 -18.46 31.08
CA LYS A 215 -5.73 -17.58 32.26
C LYS A 215 -5.62 -16.10 31.88
N LYS A 216 -4.65 -15.74 31.07
CA LYS A 216 -4.50 -14.37 30.54
C LYS A 216 -5.65 -13.97 29.60
N ALA A 217 -6.16 -14.90 28.77
CA ALA A 217 -7.32 -14.65 27.93
C ALA A 217 -8.54 -14.25 28.76
N LEU A 218 -8.76 -14.96 29.88
CA LEU A 218 -9.82 -14.65 30.82
C LEU A 218 -9.70 -13.22 31.41
N GLU A 219 -8.50 -12.81 31.80
CA GLU A 219 -8.23 -11.46 32.31
C GLU A 219 -8.52 -10.38 31.26
N TYR A 220 -8.04 -10.57 30.02
CA TYR A 220 -8.29 -9.65 28.92
C TYR A 220 -9.76 -9.57 28.53
N ALA A 221 -10.47 -10.72 28.47
CA ALA A 221 -11.89 -10.74 28.15
C ALA A 221 -12.72 -10.01 29.25
N ARG A 222 -12.34 -10.18 30.52
CA ARG A 222 -12.96 -9.45 31.65
C ARG A 222 -12.72 -7.94 31.52
N THR A 223 -11.49 -7.53 31.26
CA THR A 223 -11.15 -6.11 31.04
C THR A 223 -11.96 -5.52 29.88
N ALA A 224 -12.09 -6.25 28.77
CA ALA A 224 -12.88 -5.81 27.64
C ALA A 224 -14.37 -5.66 27.98
N TYR A 225 -14.92 -6.62 28.73
CA TYR A 225 -16.31 -6.58 29.22
C TYR A 225 -16.56 -5.36 30.11
N GLU A 226 -15.72 -5.16 31.13
CA GLU A 226 -15.87 -4.05 32.09
C GLU A 226 -15.79 -2.67 31.38
N LEU A 227 -14.85 -2.51 30.44
CA LEU A 227 -14.72 -1.28 29.68
C LEU A 227 -15.92 -1.04 28.73
N ASP A 228 -16.42 -2.07 28.05
CA ASP A 228 -17.60 -1.93 27.19
C ASP A 228 -18.86 -1.63 28.01
N MET A 229 -19.01 -2.19 29.23
CA MET A 229 -20.09 -1.83 30.18
C MET A 229 -19.98 -0.39 30.67
N GLN A 230 -18.79 0.05 31.11
CA GLN A 230 -18.56 1.44 31.53
C GLN A 230 -18.84 2.47 30.41
N ARG A 231 -18.68 2.08 29.16
CA ARG A 231 -18.95 2.91 27.99
C ARG A 231 -20.42 2.86 27.53
N GLY A 232 -21.29 2.18 28.26
CA GLY A 232 -22.71 2.04 27.90
C GLY A 232 -22.92 1.21 26.61
N ARG A 233 -22.08 0.20 26.37
CA ARG A 233 -22.17 -0.67 25.20
C ARG A 233 -22.48 -2.12 25.61
N PRO A 234 -23.67 -2.40 26.16
CA PRO A 234 -24.07 -3.75 26.57
C PRO A 234 -24.07 -4.75 25.40
N ASP A 235 -24.38 -4.28 24.18
CA ASP A 235 -24.29 -5.05 22.95
C ASP A 235 -22.89 -5.64 22.72
N ARG A 236 -21.85 -4.86 22.95
CA ARG A 236 -20.45 -5.31 22.83
C ARG A 236 -20.01 -6.11 24.06
N ALA A 237 -20.40 -5.69 25.24
CA ALA A 237 -20.12 -6.40 26.47
C ALA A 237 -20.63 -7.85 26.41
N ALA A 238 -21.81 -8.09 25.84
CA ALA A 238 -22.35 -9.43 25.65
C ALA A 238 -21.45 -10.31 24.74
N ILE A 239 -20.85 -9.74 23.69
CA ILE A 239 -19.85 -10.42 22.87
C ILE A 239 -18.60 -10.77 23.69
N ARG A 240 -18.16 -9.89 24.63
CA ARG A 240 -17.02 -10.15 25.51
C ARG A 240 -17.29 -11.30 26.48
N LEU A 241 -18.54 -11.46 26.93
CA LEU A 241 -18.94 -12.63 27.75
C LEU A 241 -18.79 -13.96 26.99
N SER A 242 -19.07 -14.00 25.69
CA SER A 242 -18.78 -15.16 24.86
C SER A 242 -17.27 -15.45 24.76
N GLN A 243 -16.43 -14.42 24.56
CA GLN A 243 -14.97 -14.58 24.55
C GLN A 243 -14.42 -15.03 25.92
N LEU A 244 -14.98 -14.48 27.00
CA LEU A 244 -14.67 -14.89 28.36
C LEU A 244 -15.03 -16.37 28.60
N SER A 245 -16.18 -16.81 28.05
CA SER A 245 -16.65 -18.19 28.17
C SER A 245 -15.75 -19.18 27.46
N ASP A 246 -15.17 -18.84 26.31
CA ASP A 246 -14.18 -19.70 25.64
C ASP A 246 -12.97 -19.98 26.55
N ALA A 247 -12.45 -18.96 27.25
CA ALA A 247 -11.35 -19.13 28.19
C ALA A 247 -11.76 -19.92 29.43
N LEU A 248 -12.98 -19.70 29.99
CA LEU A 248 -13.51 -20.45 31.12
C LEU A 248 -13.71 -21.94 30.79
N ILE A 249 -14.24 -22.22 29.59
CA ILE A 249 -14.41 -23.63 29.11
C ILE A 249 -13.06 -24.31 29.01
N ALA A 250 -12.06 -23.65 28.43
CA ALA A 250 -10.71 -24.18 28.30
C ALA A 250 -10.02 -24.43 29.65
N LEU A 251 -10.43 -23.69 30.71
CA LEU A 251 -9.96 -23.87 32.09
C LEU A 251 -10.82 -24.82 32.91
N GLY A 252 -11.84 -25.45 32.32
CA GLY A 252 -12.75 -26.40 33.03
C GLY A 252 -13.77 -25.72 33.95
N ARG A 253 -13.90 -24.38 33.93
CA ARG A 253 -14.79 -23.59 34.80
C ARG A 253 -16.20 -23.47 34.18
N TYR A 254 -16.85 -24.61 33.95
CA TYR A 254 -18.08 -24.73 33.17
C TYR A 254 -19.28 -23.98 33.77
N ASN A 255 -19.43 -23.97 35.10
CA ASN A 255 -20.54 -23.26 35.75
C ASN A 255 -20.47 -21.75 35.50
N GLU A 256 -19.29 -21.18 35.63
CA GLU A 256 -19.08 -19.74 35.39
C GLU A 256 -19.28 -19.38 33.90
N ALA A 257 -18.83 -20.25 32.99
CA ALA A 257 -19.07 -20.08 31.57
C ALA A 257 -20.58 -20.11 31.24
N CYS A 258 -21.35 -21.04 31.83
CA CYS A 258 -22.81 -21.08 31.67
C CYS A 258 -23.48 -19.79 32.14
N MET A 259 -23.12 -19.27 33.31
CA MET A 259 -23.68 -18.02 33.83
C MET A 259 -23.37 -16.84 32.91
N ALA A 260 -22.13 -16.72 32.46
CA ALA A 260 -21.73 -15.68 31.51
C ALA A 260 -22.50 -15.77 30.19
N LEU A 261 -22.68 -16.97 29.65
CA LEU A 261 -23.41 -17.20 28.39
C LEU A 261 -24.91 -16.92 28.52
N GLN A 262 -25.54 -17.21 29.68
CA GLN A 262 -26.94 -16.87 29.91
C GLN A 262 -27.16 -15.36 29.89
N VAL A 263 -26.27 -14.59 30.53
CA VAL A 263 -26.30 -13.12 30.49
C VAL A 263 -26.07 -12.63 29.05
N ALA A 264 -25.09 -13.21 28.33
CA ALA A 264 -24.82 -12.86 26.96
C ALA A 264 -26.02 -13.10 26.04
N LEU A 265 -26.67 -14.27 26.15
CA LEU A 265 -27.87 -14.60 25.34
C LEU A 265 -28.98 -13.57 25.53
N SER A 266 -29.31 -13.23 26.79
CA SER A 266 -30.36 -12.24 27.09
C SER A 266 -30.11 -10.88 26.44
N GLU A 267 -28.87 -10.40 26.45
CA GLU A 267 -28.53 -9.12 25.84
C GLU A 267 -28.45 -9.20 24.30
N LEU A 268 -27.91 -10.29 23.76
CA LEU A 268 -27.78 -10.49 22.32
C LEU A 268 -29.15 -10.70 21.63
N GLU A 269 -30.13 -11.29 22.33
CA GLU A 269 -31.51 -11.42 21.84
C GLU A 269 -32.17 -10.07 21.66
N LYS A 270 -31.99 -9.13 22.65
CA LYS A 270 -32.53 -7.76 22.58
C LYS A 270 -32.02 -6.99 21.34
N VAL A 271 -30.76 -7.24 20.97
CA VAL A 271 -30.09 -6.56 19.86
C VAL A 271 -30.31 -7.30 18.53
N GLY A 272 -30.77 -8.54 18.57
CA GLY A 272 -30.97 -9.39 17.39
C GLY A 272 -29.65 -9.85 16.73
N ASN A 273 -28.56 -9.96 17.51
CA ASN A 273 -27.27 -10.40 16.98
C ASN A 273 -27.20 -11.93 16.83
N ARG A 274 -27.79 -12.42 15.73
CA ARG A 274 -27.90 -13.86 15.42
C ARG A 274 -26.57 -14.58 15.38
N GLN A 275 -25.50 -13.95 14.91
CA GLN A 275 -24.18 -14.58 14.84
C GLN A 275 -23.62 -14.86 16.23
N SER A 276 -23.67 -13.89 17.15
CA SER A 276 -23.19 -14.07 18.51
C SER A 276 -24.07 -15.03 19.30
N LEU A 277 -25.41 -15.02 19.08
CA LEU A 277 -26.34 -16.02 19.64
C LEU A 277 -25.94 -17.45 19.23
N ALA A 278 -25.66 -17.68 17.95
CA ALA A 278 -25.24 -18.98 17.45
C ALA A 278 -23.93 -19.46 18.11
N ILE A 279 -22.98 -18.54 18.33
CA ILE A 279 -21.72 -18.85 19.02
C ILE A 279 -22.00 -19.23 20.48
N CYS A 280 -22.84 -18.49 21.20
CA CYS A 280 -23.22 -18.80 22.59
C CYS A 280 -23.90 -20.19 22.70
N HIS A 281 -24.86 -20.50 21.81
CA HIS A 281 -25.49 -21.83 21.78
C HIS A 281 -24.47 -22.93 21.51
N LYS A 282 -23.53 -22.75 20.58
CA LYS A 282 -22.45 -23.72 20.34
C LYS A 282 -21.57 -23.93 21.58
N GLN A 283 -21.24 -22.87 22.31
CA GLN A 283 -20.45 -22.94 23.55
C GLN A 283 -21.23 -23.67 24.67
N LEU A 284 -22.52 -23.39 24.84
CA LEU A 284 -23.39 -24.12 25.78
C LEU A 284 -23.50 -25.60 25.41
N GLY A 285 -23.60 -25.94 24.13
CA GLY A 285 -23.57 -27.30 23.63
C GLY A 285 -22.25 -28.02 24.00
N LEU A 286 -21.13 -27.32 23.87
CA LEU A 286 -19.84 -27.85 24.27
C LEU A 286 -19.76 -28.12 25.79
N ILE A 287 -20.23 -27.16 26.60
CA ILE A 287 -20.30 -27.33 28.06
C ILE A 287 -21.20 -28.53 28.43
N ALA A 288 -22.38 -28.62 27.84
CA ALA A 288 -23.33 -29.72 28.11
C ALA A 288 -22.70 -31.10 27.73
N ARG A 289 -21.99 -31.15 26.59
CA ARG A 289 -21.24 -32.38 26.20
C ARG A 289 -20.14 -32.73 27.21
N LEU A 290 -19.34 -31.76 27.63
CA LEU A 290 -18.24 -31.99 28.59
C LEU A 290 -18.73 -32.31 29.99
N THR A 291 -19.96 -31.91 30.35
CA THR A 291 -20.60 -32.22 31.65
C THR A 291 -21.54 -33.43 31.60
N GLY A 292 -21.50 -34.22 30.52
CA GLY A 292 -22.25 -35.48 30.42
C GLY A 292 -23.76 -35.32 30.23
N LYS A 293 -24.20 -34.22 29.60
CA LYS A 293 -25.63 -33.95 29.31
C LYS A 293 -25.92 -34.00 27.81
N PRO A 294 -25.93 -35.17 27.19
CA PRO A 294 -25.95 -35.29 25.71
C PRO A 294 -27.24 -34.76 25.08
N LYS A 295 -28.39 -34.86 25.76
CA LYS A 295 -29.65 -34.32 25.23
C LYS A 295 -29.65 -32.80 25.17
N GLU A 296 -29.13 -32.14 26.20
CA GLU A 296 -28.95 -30.69 26.25
C GLU A 296 -27.92 -30.25 25.20
N ALA A 297 -26.78 -30.94 25.10
CA ALA A 297 -25.75 -30.68 24.11
C ALA A 297 -26.32 -30.71 22.67
N LYS A 298 -27.11 -31.76 22.35
CA LYS A 298 -27.74 -31.88 21.04
C LYS A 298 -28.64 -30.69 20.74
N TRP A 299 -29.53 -30.34 21.64
CA TRP A 299 -30.46 -29.23 21.46
C TRP A 299 -29.71 -27.91 21.25
N GLN A 300 -28.69 -27.64 22.03
CA GLN A 300 -27.89 -26.41 21.90
C GLN A 300 -27.13 -26.34 20.56
N TYR A 301 -26.55 -27.45 20.11
CA TYR A 301 -25.87 -27.50 18.81
C TYR A 301 -26.83 -27.36 17.64
N GLU A 302 -28.03 -27.97 17.72
CA GLU A 302 -29.08 -27.82 16.70
C GLU A 302 -29.52 -26.37 16.59
N LYS A 303 -29.72 -25.66 17.71
CA LYS A 303 -30.00 -24.22 17.72
C LYS A 303 -28.87 -23.39 17.08
N ALA A 304 -27.63 -23.74 17.37
CA ALA A 304 -26.49 -23.07 16.75
C ALA A 304 -26.48 -23.30 15.22
N VAL A 305 -26.76 -24.52 14.76
CA VAL A 305 -26.87 -24.85 13.32
C VAL A 305 -27.96 -24.01 12.67
N ASP A 306 -29.16 -23.98 13.24
CA ASP A 306 -30.30 -23.21 12.70
C ASP A 306 -29.93 -21.73 12.52
N LEU A 307 -29.31 -21.12 13.53
CA LEU A 307 -28.90 -19.72 13.51
C LEU A 307 -27.79 -19.46 12.48
N PHE A 308 -26.75 -20.32 12.44
CA PHE A 308 -25.66 -20.17 11.45
C PHE A 308 -26.18 -20.35 10.01
N THR A 309 -27.08 -21.31 9.78
CA THR A 309 -27.70 -21.53 8.47
C THR A 309 -28.54 -20.33 8.07
N ALA A 310 -29.34 -19.77 8.98
CA ALA A 310 -30.19 -18.61 8.72
C ALA A 310 -29.44 -17.34 8.33
N ILE A 311 -28.18 -17.17 8.82
CA ILE A 311 -27.32 -16.05 8.47
C ILE A 311 -26.31 -16.37 7.37
N GLY A 312 -26.29 -17.60 6.85
CA GLY A 312 -25.34 -18.04 5.81
C GLY A 312 -23.89 -18.18 6.31
N ASP A 313 -23.66 -18.33 7.61
CA ASP A 313 -22.33 -18.58 8.17
C ASP A 313 -21.92 -20.04 8.00
N ILE A 314 -21.43 -20.38 6.81
CA ILE A 314 -20.99 -21.74 6.45
C ILE A 314 -19.91 -22.26 7.42
N ARG A 315 -19.03 -21.39 7.93
CA ARG A 315 -17.93 -21.77 8.84
C ARG A 315 -18.47 -22.11 10.23
N GLY A 316 -19.41 -21.32 10.74
CA GLY A 316 -20.09 -21.56 12.01
C GLY A 316 -20.91 -22.83 11.95
N GLU A 317 -21.73 -23.00 10.90
CA GLU A 317 -22.53 -24.21 10.64
C GLU A 317 -21.64 -25.46 10.57
N SER A 318 -20.56 -25.43 9.79
CA SER A 318 -19.63 -26.54 9.65
C SER A 318 -19.07 -27.02 11.00
N LYS A 319 -18.68 -26.09 11.88
CA LYS A 319 -18.19 -26.43 13.22
C LYS A 319 -19.29 -27.05 14.09
N ALA A 320 -20.50 -26.52 14.06
CA ALA A 320 -21.62 -27.05 14.84
C ALA A 320 -22.05 -28.43 14.34
N GLN A 321 -22.07 -28.68 13.05
CA GLN A 321 -22.35 -29.98 12.44
C GLN A 321 -21.29 -31.04 12.86
N HIS A 322 -20.03 -30.63 12.90
CA HIS A 322 -18.95 -31.52 13.38
C HIS A 322 -19.12 -31.89 14.86
N GLU A 323 -19.51 -30.94 15.71
CA GLU A 323 -19.80 -31.22 17.13
C GLU A 323 -20.99 -32.17 17.30
N LEU A 324 -22.06 -32.05 16.49
CA LEU A 324 -23.19 -32.99 16.45
C LEU A 324 -22.75 -34.37 16.00
N TYR A 325 -21.90 -34.46 14.99
CA TYR A 325 -21.29 -35.75 14.60
C TYR A 325 -20.53 -36.38 15.75
N LEU A 326 -19.65 -35.64 16.42
CA LEU A 326 -18.86 -36.15 17.55
C LEU A 326 -19.74 -36.60 18.73
N LEU A 327 -20.85 -35.90 18.97
CA LEU A 327 -21.80 -36.24 20.02
C LEU A 327 -22.58 -37.55 19.73
N LEU A 328 -22.97 -37.74 18.46
CA LEU A 328 -23.91 -38.80 18.06
C LEU A 328 -23.23 -40.07 17.53
N LYS A 329 -21.93 -40.03 17.19
CA LYS A 329 -21.23 -41.11 16.47
C LYS A 329 -21.32 -42.49 17.15
N GLU A 330 -21.41 -42.55 18.48
CA GLU A 330 -21.51 -43.82 19.24
C GLU A 330 -22.95 -44.16 19.60
N GLN A 331 -23.82 -43.15 19.81
CA GLN A 331 -25.19 -43.34 20.27
C GLN A 331 -26.19 -43.53 19.12
N ASN A 332 -25.98 -42.85 18.02
CA ASN A 332 -26.83 -42.93 16.82
C ASN A 332 -25.99 -42.70 15.54
N PRO A 333 -25.31 -43.78 15.06
CA PRO A 333 -24.44 -43.70 13.90
C PRO A 333 -25.14 -43.19 12.60
N GLN A 334 -26.42 -43.48 12.44
CA GLN A 334 -27.19 -43.05 11.27
C GLN A 334 -27.38 -41.54 11.24
N GLN A 335 -27.79 -40.92 12.35
CA GLN A 335 -27.86 -39.46 12.47
C GLN A 335 -26.47 -38.83 12.40
N ALA A 336 -25.47 -39.41 13.03
CA ALA A 336 -24.11 -38.95 12.97
C ALA A 336 -23.59 -38.85 11.51
N ALA A 337 -23.91 -39.87 10.68
CA ALA A 337 -23.51 -39.86 9.26
C ALA A 337 -24.10 -38.68 8.48
N ILE A 338 -25.34 -38.27 8.77
CA ILE A 338 -25.97 -37.08 8.15
C ILE A 338 -25.19 -35.81 8.50
N HIS A 339 -24.84 -35.62 9.77
CA HIS A 339 -24.05 -34.48 10.23
C HIS A 339 -22.63 -34.48 9.66
N LEU A 340 -22.00 -35.67 9.55
CA LEU A 340 -20.68 -35.79 8.92
C LEU A 340 -20.73 -35.45 7.43
N GLN A 341 -21.74 -35.90 6.71
CA GLN A 341 -21.93 -35.59 5.29
C GLN A 341 -22.14 -34.08 5.11
N ARG A 342 -22.99 -33.48 5.94
CA ARG A 342 -23.20 -32.02 5.89
C ARG A 342 -21.93 -31.25 6.20
N TYR A 343 -21.18 -31.66 7.23
CA TYR A 343 -19.87 -31.10 7.57
C TYR A 343 -18.90 -31.15 6.39
N SER A 344 -18.77 -32.32 5.72
CA SER A 344 -17.91 -32.49 4.56
C SER A 344 -18.31 -31.54 3.42
N THR A 345 -19.59 -31.52 3.07
CA THR A 345 -20.11 -30.61 2.01
C THR A 345 -19.82 -29.14 2.31
N LEU A 346 -20.00 -28.70 3.56
CA LEU A 346 -19.72 -27.33 3.98
C LEU A 346 -18.21 -27.03 3.94
N LYS A 347 -17.37 -28.01 4.33
CA LYS A 347 -15.91 -27.88 4.29
C LYS A 347 -15.40 -27.74 2.84
N ASP A 348 -15.95 -28.53 1.92
CA ASP A 348 -15.62 -28.45 0.50
C ASP A 348 -16.07 -27.10 -0.10
N SER A 349 -17.25 -26.63 0.29
CA SER A 349 -17.76 -25.31 -0.10
C SER A 349 -16.88 -24.18 0.44
N LEU A 350 -16.40 -24.29 1.68
CA LEU A 350 -15.47 -23.32 2.26
C LEU A 350 -14.15 -23.28 1.50
N TYR A 351 -13.57 -24.44 1.20
CA TYR A 351 -12.33 -24.56 0.44
C TYR A 351 -12.47 -23.95 -0.96
N THR A 352 -13.54 -24.30 -1.67
CA THR A 352 -13.84 -23.74 -3.01
C THR A 352 -14.03 -22.25 -2.95
N ARG A 353 -14.77 -21.73 -1.96
CA ARG A 353 -15.00 -20.29 -1.78
C ARG A 353 -13.73 -19.54 -1.42
N GLU A 354 -12.89 -20.10 -0.51
CA GLU A 354 -11.60 -19.48 -0.17
C GLU A 354 -10.67 -19.44 -1.38
N THR A 355 -10.63 -20.51 -2.18
CA THR A 355 -9.84 -20.57 -3.40
C THR A 355 -10.36 -19.57 -4.45
N ALA A 356 -11.68 -19.53 -4.68
CA ALA A 356 -12.30 -18.57 -5.59
C ALA A 356 -12.05 -17.11 -5.16
N ASN A 357 -12.16 -16.82 -3.85
CA ASN A 357 -11.89 -15.49 -3.31
C ASN A 357 -10.42 -15.09 -3.49
N ARG A 358 -9.47 -16.01 -3.30
CA ARG A 358 -8.04 -15.75 -3.55
C ARG A 358 -7.76 -15.47 -5.02
N LEU A 359 -8.34 -16.26 -5.93
CA LEU A 359 -8.25 -16.01 -7.37
C LEU A 359 -8.85 -14.66 -7.72
N ALA A 360 -10.01 -14.33 -7.16
CA ALA A 360 -10.66 -13.06 -7.37
C ALA A 360 -9.84 -11.85 -6.86
N ALA A 361 -9.16 -11.99 -5.72
CA ALA A 361 -8.26 -10.96 -5.20
C ALA A 361 -7.05 -10.75 -6.12
N ASN A 362 -6.43 -11.83 -6.59
CA ASN A 362 -5.30 -11.78 -7.52
C ASN A 362 -5.72 -11.18 -8.87
N ASP A 363 -6.91 -11.52 -9.39
CA ASP A 363 -7.45 -10.96 -10.61
C ASP A 363 -7.71 -9.46 -10.48
N ALA A 364 -8.26 -9.02 -9.33
CA ALA A 364 -8.45 -7.60 -9.04
C ALA A 364 -7.12 -6.83 -9.00
N GLU A 365 -6.08 -7.39 -8.38
CA GLU A 365 -4.74 -6.80 -8.36
C GLU A 365 -4.13 -6.74 -9.76
N TYR A 366 -4.25 -7.82 -10.54
CA TYR A 366 -3.76 -7.89 -11.92
C TYR A 366 -4.45 -6.85 -12.82
N ARG A 367 -5.78 -6.73 -12.75
CA ARG A 367 -6.55 -5.71 -13.50
C ARG A 367 -6.12 -4.30 -13.11
N ALA A 368 -5.95 -4.04 -11.81
CA ALA A 368 -5.46 -2.75 -11.33
C ALA A 368 -4.07 -2.43 -11.90
N GLN A 369 -3.16 -3.39 -11.92
CA GLN A 369 -1.82 -3.22 -12.50
C GLN A 369 -1.86 -2.97 -14.00
N GLN A 370 -2.70 -3.69 -14.76
CA GLN A 370 -2.88 -3.47 -16.20
C GLN A 370 -3.36 -2.05 -16.49
N LEU A 371 -4.41 -1.60 -15.82
CA LEU A 371 -4.96 -0.27 -16.03
C LEU A 371 -3.98 0.84 -15.62
N LEU A 372 -3.20 0.63 -14.57
CA LEU A 372 -2.11 1.54 -14.21
C LEU A 372 -1.01 1.59 -15.29
N ALA A 373 -0.67 0.44 -15.87
CA ALA A 373 0.31 0.37 -16.96
C ALA A 373 -0.21 1.05 -18.25
N GLU A 374 -1.48 0.83 -18.62
CA GLU A 374 -2.13 1.51 -19.74
C GLU A 374 -2.15 3.03 -19.54
N SER A 375 -2.56 3.50 -18.35
CA SER A 375 -2.58 4.92 -18.02
C SER A 375 -1.18 5.56 -18.01
N ALA A 376 -0.15 4.80 -17.63
CA ALA A 376 1.25 5.24 -17.70
C ALA A 376 1.72 5.36 -19.15
N LYS A 377 1.34 4.40 -20.00
CA LYS A 377 1.65 4.41 -21.45
C LYS A 377 0.99 5.61 -22.15
N GLU A 378 -0.29 5.87 -21.90
CA GLU A 378 -1.00 7.02 -22.43
C GLU A 378 -0.34 8.35 -22.01
N ARG A 379 0.05 8.48 -20.73
CA ARG A 379 0.79 9.66 -20.25
C ARG A 379 2.14 9.84 -20.94
N SER A 380 2.87 8.76 -21.17
CA SER A 380 4.16 8.82 -21.87
C SER A 380 3.97 9.27 -23.31
N GLN A 381 2.93 8.80 -24.00
CA GLN A 381 2.58 9.24 -25.35
C GLN A 381 2.21 10.72 -25.39
N HIS A 382 1.39 11.20 -24.45
CA HIS A 382 1.09 12.63 -24.33
C HIS A 382 2.33 13.49 -24.07
N LEU A 383 3.25 13.03 -23.22
CA LEU A 383 4.52 13.73 -22.99
C LEU A 383 5.38 13.78 -24.27
N ILE A 384 5.44 12.70 -25.01
CA ILE A 384 6.16 12.65 -26.31
C ILE A 384 5.53 13.65 -27.28
N HIS A 385 4.20 13.70 -27.39
CA HIS A 385 3.51 14.68 -28.24
C HIS A 385 3.81 16.12 -27.84
N ILE A 386 3.83 16.42 -26.52
CA ILE A 386 4.18 17.75 -26.01
C ILE A 386 5.63 18.09 -26.36
N ILE A 387 6.57 17.15 -26.18
CA ILE A 387 7.99 17.36 -26.52
C ILE A 387 8.17 17.59 -28.01
N VAL A 388 7.53 16.80 -28.86
CA VAL A 388 7.58 16.95 -30.31
C VAL A 388 7.00 18.31 -30.73
N PHE A 389 5.85 18.71 -30.15
CA PHE A 389 5.23 19.99 -30.42
C PHE A 389 6.11 21.18 -29.97
N THR A 390 6.73 21.09 -28.79
CA THR A 390 7.64 22.14 -28.31
C THR A 390 8.89 22.24 -29.16
N LEU A 391 9.49 21.12 -29.60
CA LEU A 391 10.59 21.10 -30.54
C LEU A 391 10.21 21.72 -31.89
N PHE A 392 9.04 21.39 -32.41
CA PHE A 392 8.51 22.01 -33.65
C PHE A 392 8.36 23.51 -33.51
N MET A 393 7.81 23.98 -32.39
CA MET A 393 7.67 25.44 -32.11
C MET A 393 9.03 26.15 -32.00
N VAL A 394 10.02 25.53 -31.37
CA VAL A 394 11.39 26.07 -31.28
C VAL A 394 12.02 26.19 -32.68
N ILE A 395 11.88 25.15 -33.52
CA ILE A 395 12.37 25.17 -34.90
C ILE A 395 11.65 26.27 -35.73
N LEU A 396 10.35 26.41 -35.55
CA LEU A 396 9.56 27.47 -36.23
C LEU A 396 10.01 28.88 -35.82
N ILE A 397 10.26 29.09 -34.53
CA ILE A 397 10.79 30.36 -34.01
C ILE A 397 12.20 30.61 -34.55
N ALA A 398 13.08 29.61 -34.54
CA ALA A 398 14.44 29.72 -35.07
C ALA A 398 14.46 30.03 -36.58
N THR A 399 13.59 29.39 -37.38
CA THR A 399 13.47 29.65 -38.82
C THR A 399 12.89 31.03 -39.11
N THR A 400 11.88 31.46 -38.34
CA THR A 400 11.31 32.82 -38.50
C THR A 400 12.31 33.89 -38.10
N THR A 401 13.06 33.71 -37.01
CA THR A 401 14.12 34.64 -36.60
C THR A 401 15.26 34.66 -37.63
N PHE A 402 15.67 33.51 -38.16
CA PHE A 402 16.68 33.44 -39.22
C PHE A 402 16.24 34.18 -40.50
N VAL A 403 14.99 33.98 -40.92
CA VAL A 403 14.44 34.68 -42.09
C VAL A 403 14.36 36.20 -41.87
N LEU A 404 14.00 36.62 -40.63
CA LEU A 404 13.96 38.06 -40.27
C LEU A 404 15.36 38.68 -40.22
N LEU A 405 16.35 37.95 -39.69
CA LEU A 405 17.74 38.35 -39.66
C LEU A 405 18.34 38.43 -41.09
N ARG A 406 18.00 37.47 -41.96
CA ARG A 406 18.41 37.47 -43.37
C ARG A 406 17.81 38.63 -44.14
N LYS A 407 16.53 38.97 -43.88
CA LYS A 407 15.87 40.20 -44.44
C LYS A 407 16.47 41.51 -43.91
N ARG A 408 16.99 41.52 -42.67
CA ARG A 408 17.74 42.67 -42.12
C ARG A 408 19.12 42.80 -42.76
N LYS A 409 19.81 41.70 -43.08
CA LYS A 409 21.12 41.71 -43.75
C LYS A 409 21.02 42.30 -45.19
N HIS A 410 19.93 42.01 -45.91
CA HIS A 410 19.71 42.58 -47.26
C HIS A 410 19.30 44.08 -47.26
N LYS A 411 18.99 44.65 -46.09
CA LYS A 411 18.73 46.11 -45.95
C LYS A 411 19.91 46.87 -45.33
N GLY A 412 21.01 46.18 -45.04
CA GLY A 412 22.18 46.74 -44.33
C GLY A 412 23.47 46.82 -45.16
N GLU A 413 23.41 46.59 -46.50
CA GLU A 413 24.61 46.59 -47.33
C GLU A 413 25.13 48.00 -47.70
N ASP A 414 24.55 49.11 -47.15
CA ASP A 414 25.04 50.47 -47.39
C ASP A 414 25.78 51.15 -46.23
N TYR A 415 26.08 50.44 -45.15
CA TYR A 415 26.91 50.99 -44.05
C TYR A 415 27.71 49.85 -43.42
N VAL A 416 28.95 49.71 -43.75
CA VAL A 416 30.10 49.43 -42.84
C VAL A 416 31.32 48.95 -43.66
N ALA A 417 32.13 49.86 -44.04
CA ALA A 417 33.58 49.64 -44.04
C ALA A 417 34.11 50.36 -42.81
N ILE A 418 34.44 49.66 -41.76
CA ILE A 418 35.36 49.92 -40.62
C ILE A 418 34.92 49.05 -39.44
N THR A 419 35.65 47.97 -39.18
CA THR A 419 36.06 47.36 -37.92
C THR A 419 36.23 45.86 -38.09
N ASN A 420 37.29 45.45 -38.76
CA ASN A 420 37.92 44.13 -38.56
C ASN A 420 39.16 44.34 -37.73
N HIS A 421 39.09 44.02 -36.45
CA HIS A 421 40.20 43.60 -35.55
C HIS A 421 39.63 43.52 -34.13
N GLN A 422 39.20 42.35 -33.70
CA GLN A 422 39.14 41.91 -32.30
C GLN A 422 38.13 40.79 -32.06
N GLU A 423 38.32 39.60 -32.63
CA GLU A 423 37.60 38.40 -32.22
C GLU A 423 38.44 37.12 -32.54
N GLN A 424 39.57 36.96 -31.91
CA GLN A 424 40.37 35.70 -32.01
C GLN A 424 41.06 35.29 -30.72
N THR A 425 40.65 35.78 -29.52
CA THR A 425 41.36 35.41 -28.27
C THR A 425 40.51 34.88 -27.14
N VAL A 426 39.20 34.54 -27.35
CA VAL A 426 38.34 34.10 -26.24
C VAL A 426 38.09 32.59 -26.22
N ASP A 427 38.25 31.86 -27.31
CA ASP A 427 37.98 30.42 -27.35
C ASP A 427 39.14 29.53 -26.81
N GLY A 428 40.36 30.00 -26.75
CA GLY A 428 41.51 29.26 -26.27
C GLY A 428 41.62 29.16 -24.75
N GLU A 429 41.24 30.22 -24.03
CA GLU A 429 41.34 30.24 -22.56
C GLU A 429 40.24 29.38 -21.86
N THR A 430 39.06 29.25 -22.47
CA THR A 430 37.95 28.44 -21.90
C THR A 430 38.20 26.96 -22.00
N GLN A 431 38.81 26.47 -23.07
CA GLN A 431 39.16 25.04 -23.24
C GLN A 431 40.29 24.61 -22.29
N GLU A 432 41.30 25.44 -22.11
CA GLU A 432 42.41 25.13 -21.20
C GLU A 432 41.99 25.10 -19.73
N THR A 433 41.03 25.93 -19.33
CA THR A 433 40.47 25.93 -17.96
C THR A 433 39.56 24.74 -17.70
N ASP A 434 38.85 24.26 -18.68
CA ASP A 434 37.93 23.10 -18.53
C ASP A 434 38.69 21.76 -18.55
N GLU A 435 39.77 21.64 -19.33
CA GLU A 435 40.66 20.49 -19.28
C GLU A 435 41.42 20.40 -17.93
N LYS A 436 41.92 21.50 -17.43
CA LYS A 436 42.54 21.56 -16.09
C LYS A 436 41.56 21.19 -14.98
N PHE A 437 40.34 21.68 -15.07
CA PHE A 437 39.30 21.33 -14.11
C PHE A 437 38.97 19.83 -14.17
N ALA A 438 38.80 19.25 -15.34
CA ALA A 438 38.48 17.83 -15.52
C ALA A 438 39.63 16.94 -14.98
N GLN A 439 40.89 17.30 -15.22
CA GLN A 439 42.06 16.61 -14.71
C GLN A 439 42.12 16.69 -13.16
N THR A 440 41.94 17.86 -12.59
CA THR A 440 41.93 18.05 -11.14
C THR A 440 40.79 17.28 -10.46
N LEU A 441 39.59 17.35 -11.02
CA LEU A 441 38.43 16.60 -10.52
C LEU A 441 38.69 15.09 -10.54
N ARG A 442 39.23 14.57 -11.63
CA ARG A 442 39.54 13.15 -11.76
C ARG A 442 40.62 12.73 -10.74
N TYR A 443 41.65 13.52 -10.56
CA TYR A 443 42.69 13.28 -9.57
C TYR A 443 42.12 13.24 -8.14
N GLU A 444 41.29 14.22 -7.77
CA GLU A 444 40.66 14.30 -6.45
C GLU A 444 39.72 13.12 -6.18
N ILE A 445 39.02 12.61 -7.21
CA ILE A 445 38.19 11.43 -7.10
C ILE A 445 39.05 10.17 -6.96
N GLU A 446 40.08 9.99 -7.79
CA GLU A 446 40.97 8.82 -7.77
C GLU A 446 41.70 8.67 -6.42
N GLN A 447 42.17 9.75 -5.81
CA GLN A 447 42.78 9.74 -4.48
C GLN A 447 41.80 9.25 -3.40
N ARG A 448 40.55 9.72 -3.40
CA ARG A 448 39.54 9.36 -2.42
C ARG A 448 38.91 7.98 -2.65
N LEU A 449 39.00 7.44 -3.85
CA LEU A 449 38.55 6.07 -4.14
C LEU A 449 39.32 5.01 -3.35
N THR A 450 40.59 5.28 -3.02
CA THR A 450 41.42 4.38 -2.23
C THR A 450 41.14 4.46 -0.73
N GLU A 451 40.47 5.52 -0.26
CA GLU A 451 40.17 5.78 1.15
C GLU A 451 38.74 5.35 1.58
N GLY A 452 37.87 4.94 0.65
CA GLY A 452 36.53 4.46 0.95
C GLY A 452 35.39 5.28 0.32
N MET A 453 34.31 5.59 1.07
CA MET A 453 33.17 6.35 0.55
C MET A 453 33.49 7.82 0.29
N ILE A 454 33.26 8.29 -0.94
CA ILE A 454 33.46 9.70 -1.31
C ILE A 454 32.30 10.54 -0.81
N ASN A 455 32.59 11.47 0.09
CA ASN A 455 31.64 12.51 0.50
C ASN A 455 31.63 13.63 -0.54
N LEU A 456 30.46 13.91 -1.14
CA LEU A 456 30.32 14.94 -2.17
C LEU A 456 30.55 16.36 -1.67
N GLU A 457 30.39 16.63 -0.37
CA GLU A 457 30.62 17.94 0.21
C GLU A 457 32.11 18.19 0.39
N GLU A 458 32.86 17.17 0.80
CA GLU A 458 34.33 17.21 0.91
C GLU A 458 34.97 17.33 -0.47
N LEU A 459 34.48 16.59 -1.47
CA LEU A 459 34.95 16.71 -2.84
C LEU A 459 34.69 18.12 -3.41
N ALA A 460 33.51 18.69 -3.15
CA ALA A 460 33.18 20.04 -3.59
C ALA A 460 34.08 21.09 -2.91
N SER A 461 34.36 20.91 -1.61
CA SER A 461 35.27 21.77 -0.87
C SER A 461 36.73 21.69 -1.39
N ALA A 462 37.22 20.50 -1.73
CA ALA A 462 38.53 20.30 -2.35
C ALA A 462 38.64 20.96 -3.74
N MET A 463 37.53 21.06 -4.44
CA MET A 463 37.44 21.78 -5.73
C MET A 463 37.14 23.27 -5.58
N TYR A 464 37.15 23.81 -4.35
CA TYR A 464 36.88 25.22 -4.01
C TYR A 464 35.51 25.71 -4.51
N MET A 465 34.46 24.87 -4.45
CA MET A 465 33.14 25.23 -4.91
C MET A 465 32.03 24.58 -4.06
N SER A 466 30.81 25.08 -4.19
CA SER A 466 29.66 24.44 -3.56
C SER A 466 29.27 23.16 -4.30
N ARG A 467 28.62 22.20 -3.60
CA ARG A 467 28.09 20.96 -4.19
C ARG A 467 27.21 21.20 -5.43
N GLY A 468 26.42 22.29 -5.40
CA GLY A 468 25.57 22.65 -6.53
C GLY A 468 26.35 23.16 -7.75
N GLN A 469 27.43 23.90 -7.51
CA GLN A 469 28.34 24.37 -8.56
C GLN A 469 29.14 23.20 -9.16
N LEU A 470 29.67 22.32 -8.33
CA LEU A 470 30.36 21.11 -8.75
C LEU A 470 29.46 20.27 -9.67
N ASN A 471 28.23 19.98 -9.22
CA ASN A 471 27.31 19.16 -10.02
C ASN A 471 26.93 19.79 -11.35
N ARG A 472 26.77 21.12 -11.41
CA ARG A 472 26.47 21.85 -12.66
C ARG A 472 27.67 21.79 -13.62
N ARG A 473 28.89 22.00 -13.12
CA ARG A 473 30.10 22.03 -13.94
C ARG A 473 30.46 20.64 -14.45
N VAL A 474 30.38 19.59 -13.59
CA VAL A 474 30.56 18.20 -14.00
C VAL A 474 29.55 17.80 -15.06
N LYS A 475 28.28 18.18 -14.88
CA LYS A 475 27.23 17.87 -15.84
C LYS A 475 27.43 18.59 -17.18
N ALA A 476 27.93 19.81 -17.18
CA ALA A 476 28.24 20.54 -18.39
C ALA A 476 29.38 19.89 -19.19
N LEU A 477 30.41 19.36 -18.50
CA LEU A 477 31.58 18.76 -19.13
C LEU A 477 31.39 17.30 -19.55
N THR A 478 30.64 16.52 -18.76
CA THR A 478 30.55 15.06 -18.91
C THR A 478 29.17 14.56 -19.30
N GLY A 479 28.16 15.41 -19.25
CA GLY A 479 26.75 15.02 -19.40
C GLY A 479 26.16 14.30 -18.19
N LEU A 480 26.97 13.91 -17.20
CA LEU A 480 26.59 13.10 -16.05
C LEU A 480 26.47 13.95 -14.77
N THR A 481 25.66 13.50 -13.82
CA THR A 481 25.72 14.05 -12.46
C THR A 481 27.04 13.65 -11.80
N THR A 482 27.51 14.43 -10.80
CA THR A 482 28.75 14.12 -10.09
C THR A 482 28.76 12.70 -9.50
N SER A 483 27.63 12.25 -8.92
CA SER A 483 27.50 10.88 -8.41
C SER A 483 27.58 9.81 -9.50
N SER A 484 26.98 10.07 -10.66
CA SER A 484 27.05 9.14 -11.82
C SER A 484 28.45 9.10 -12.43
N TYR A 485 29.15 10.24 -12.43
CA TYR A 485 30.52 10.33 -12.90
C TYR A 485 31.49 9.58 -11.98
N ILE A 486 31.37 9.74 -10.65
CA ILE A 486 32.13 8.96 -9.68
C ILE A 486 31.87 7.46 -9.85
N LEU A 487 30.62 7.07 -10.08
CA LEU A 487 30.24 5.68 -10.30
C LEU A 487 30.88 5.09 -11.56
N SER A 488 30.94 5.84 -12.65
CA SER A 488 31.65 5.40 -13.87
C SER A 488 33.14 5.19 -13.64
N LEU A 489 33.80 6.11 -12.90
CA LEU A 489 35.22 5.97 -12.55
C LEU A 489 35.49 4.76 -11.66
N ARG A 490 34.62 4.44 -10.69
CA ARG A 490 34.69 3.22 -9.88
C ARG A 490 34.64 1.95 -10.73
N LEU A 491 33.75 1.91 -11.71
CA LEU A 491 33.64 0.77 -12.63
C LEU A 491 34.84 0.65 -13.57
N ASP A 492 35.37 1.79 -14.04
CA ASP A 492 36.57 1.81 -14.87
C ASP A 492 37.81 1.35 -14.09
N MET A 493 37.93 1.73 -12.83
CA MET A 493 38.95 1.23 -11.91
C MET A 493 38.81 -0.27 -11.68
N ALA A 494 37.55 -0.77 -11.48
CA ALA A 494 37.29 -2.20 -11.34
C ALA A 494 37.70 -2.98 -12.59
N CYS A 495 37.43 -2.48 -13.80
CA CYS A 495 37.87 -3.08 -15.04
C CYS A 495 39.40 -3.20 -15.11
N LYS A 496 40.11 -2.13 -14.74
CA LYS A 496 41.60 -2.14 -14.71
C LYS A 496 42.13 -3.16 -13.71
N LEU A 497 41.58 -3.21 -12.50
CA LEU A 497 42.06 -4.13 -11.45
C LEU A 497 41.74 -5.60 -11.80
N LEU A 498 40.60 -5.89 -12.45
CA LEU A 498 40.25 -7.24 -12.90
C LEU A 498 41.19 -7.76 -13.97
N LEU A 499 41.71 -6.88 -14.84
CA LEU A 499 42.68 -7.24 -15.89
C LEU A 499 44.10 -7.30 -15.37
N GLN A 500 44.49 -6.40 -14.47
CA GLN A 500 45.84 -6.28 -13.94
C GLN A 500 46.17 -7.37 -12.92
N PHE A 501 45.15 -7.85 -12.17
CA PHE A 501 45.34 -8.86 -11.13
C PHE A 501 44.33 -10.02 -11.33
N PRO A 502 44.58 -10.93 -12.30
CA PRO A 502 43.69 -12.02 -12.61
C PRO A 502 43.45 -13.00 -11.45
N ASP A 503 44.36 -13.14 -10.52
CA ASP A 503 44.24 -14.06 -9.38
C ASP A 503 43.45 -13.45 -8.21
N LYS A 504 43.21 -12.14 -8.22
CA LYS A 504 42.55 -11.46 -7.10
C LYS A 504 41.04 -11.78 -7.05
N PRO A 505 40.46 -12.11 -5.87
CA PRO A 505 39.05 -12.34 -5.72
C PRO A 505 38.20 -11.12 -6.12
N ILE A 506 37.10 -11.34 -6.85
CA ILE A 506 36.26 -10.26 -7.42
C ILE A 506 35.61 -9.41 -6.30
N ASN A 507 35.29 -10.02 -5.15
CA ASN A 507 34.79 -9.30 -3.98
C ASN A 507 35.79 -8.31 -3.42
N GLU A 508 37.07 -8.64 -3.42
CA GLU A 508 38.13 -7.72 -3.00
C GLU A 508 38.34 -6.58 -3.99
N VAL A 509 38.24 -6.86 -5.28
CA VAL A 509 38.27 -5.82 -6.32
C VAL A 509 37.08 -4.87 -6.15
N ALA A 510 35.87 -5.40 -5.87
CA ALA A 510 34.70 -4.58 -5.60
C ALA A 510 34.90 -3.66 -4.39
N GLN A 511 35.42 -4.19 -3.28
CA GLN A 511 35.73 -3.40 -2.08
C GLN A 511 36.78 -2.31 -2.34
N GLN A 512 37.87 -2.61 -3.05
CA GLN A 512 38.88 -1.63 -3.42
C GLN A 512 38.36 -0.50 -4.30
N CYS A 513 37.27 -0.76 -5.05
CA CYS A 513 36.58 0.27 -5.86
C CYS A 513 35.45 0.98 -5.08
N GLY A 514 35.37 0.78 -3.74
CA GLY A 514 34.40 1.43 -2.88
C GLY A 514 32.98 0.90 -2.99
N PHE A 515 32.80 -0.40 -3.28
CA PHE A 515 31.50 -1.08 -3.27
C PHE A 515 31.38 -1.96 -2.04
N ASP A 516 30.57 -1.56 -1.07
CA ASP A 516 30.30 -2.34 0.15
C ASP A 516 29.39 -3.54 -0.09
N ASN A 517 28.62 -3.54 -1.18
CA ASN A 517 27.68 -4.60 -1.51
C ASN A 517 28.06 -5.29 -2.83
N PHE A 518 28.59 -6.50 -2.71
CA PHE A 518 29.04 -7.30 -3.85
C PHE A 518 27.92 -7.65 -4.85
N SER A 519 26.71 -7.92 -4.38
CA SER A 519 25.57 -8.20 -5.26
C SER A 519 25.11 -6.97 -6.04
N TYR A 520 25.22 -5.79 -5.44
CA TYR A 520 24.97 -4.52 -6.12
C TYR A 520 26.05 -4.24 -7.18
N PHE A 521 27.32 -4.44 -6.84
CA PHE A 521 28.44 -4.31 -7.78
C PHE A 521 28.25 -5.19 -9.02
N ASN A 522 27.97 -6.50 -8.85
CA ASN A 522 27.79 -7.43 -9.95
C ASN A 522 26.65 -7.02 -10.91
N ARG A 523 25.51 -6.60 -10.35
CA ARG A 523 24.37 -6.13 -11.17
C ARG A 523 24.70 -4.87 -11.94
N LEU A 524 25.37 -3.92 -11.27
CA LEU A 524 25.75 -2.64 -11.85
C LEU A 524 26.81 -2.82 -12.94
N PHE A 525 27.84 -3.62 -12.69
CA PHE A 525 28.92 -3.92 -13.63
C PHE A 525 28.35 -4.57 -14.89
N LYS A 526 27.46 -5.59 -14.75
CA LYS A 526 26.81 -6.23 -15.88
C LYS A 526 25.92 -5.25 -16.69
N ARG A 527 25.23 -4.34 -16.00
CA ARG A 527 24.39 -3.33 -16.66
C ARG A 527 25.22 -2.35 -17.50
N GLU A 528 26.36 -1.87 -16.96
CA GLU A 528 27.18 -0.82 -17.59
C GLU A 528 28.21 -1.37 -18.59
N LYS A 529 28.72 -2.59 -18.36
CA LYS A 529 29.76 -3.20 -19.20
C LYS A 529 29.24 -4.35 -20.09
N GLY A 530 27.97 -4.73 -19.95
CA GLY A 530 27.31 -5.77 -20.75
C GLY A 530 27.58 -7.22 -20.31
N VAL A 531 28.64 -7.44 -19.56
CA VAL A 531 29.12 -8.75 -19.06
C VAL A 531 29.32 -8.74 -17.56
N THR A 532 29.32 -9.90 -16.92
CA THR A 532 29.62 -10.00 -15.48
C THR A 532 31.12 -9.76 -15.21
N PRO A 533 31.50 -9.32 -13.98
CA PRO A 533 32.91 -9.18 -13.62
C PRO A 533 33.73 -10.46 -13.83
N SER A 534 33.13 -11.63 -13.62
CA SER A 534 33.77 -12.93 -13.86
C SER A 534 34.03 -13.19 -15.34
N GLU A 535 33.06 -12.90 -16.19
CA GLU A 535 33.19 -13.01 -17.66
C GLU A 535 34.20 -11.99 -18.19
N TYR A 536 34.20 -10.77 -17.66
CA TYR A 536 35.13 -9.70 -18.03
C TYR A 536 36.58 -10.08 -17.69
N LYS A 537 36.79 -10.70 -16.52
CA LYS A 537 38.08 -11.21 -16.07
C LYS A 537 38.58 -12.39 -16.93
N GLY A 538 37.68 -13.23 -17.42
CA GLY A 538 38.00 -14.40 -18.26
C GLY A 538 38.15 -14.10 -19.77
N SER A 539 37.86 -12.86 -20.19
CA SER A 539 37.99 -12.45 -21.61
C SER A 539 39.38 -11.93 -22.01
N CYS A 540 40.37 -12.05 -21.15
CA CYS A 540 41.78 -11.91 -21.37
C CYS A 540 42.49 -13.22 -21.12
#